data_ea2d93c9fa97ce55122380e2c784a559
#
_entry.id   ea2d93c9fa97ce55122380e2c784a559
#
_cell.length_a   1.000
_cell.length_b   1.000
_cell.length_c   1.000
_cell.angle_alpha   90.00
_cell.angle_beta   90.00
_cell.angle_gamma   90.00
#
_symmetry.space_group_name_H-M   'P 1'
#
loop_
_entity.id
_entity.type
_entity.pdbx_description
1 polymer ?
#
loop_
_entity_poly.entity_id
_entity_poly.type
_entity_poly.pdbx_seq_one_letter_code
_entity_poly.pdbx_strand_id
1 'polypeptide(L)'
;MNFHDHSPTLLGVRQYRSLRSIPKNKDVIISDRTRGWRFIRKPLALVVLISLPSGVYAAAERRVQIGFATISPVIAPLWVAADRGFLAHEGLDPELVFIGSAPTLVASLIAREVPFASTAGTAVMSAVAGGAPLKILATVNNRSTYDLVARPGITRPEDLRGKRVGVQSIGGGIWMQALLALEHLGLEPVRDRLHIQVIGPLPQLANALEAGAIDVTVLPTVFSQPLKVRGYPVLLEMRNANIPLTNTSLFALKETVEQSPQLVERVLKGLLRALAFIYHPGNREAVSQTLARRLRVDQRGAEEAYRGALEMLDRKPYPSVEGLHNVRRLLARSNPRVSTIQVEDVIDTRILRKLDESGFIDALYSAAGAR
;
A
#
# COMPACT_ATOMS: atom_id res chain seq x y z
N MET A 1 52.13 11.71 26.91
CA MET A 1 52.24 13.16 26.69
C MET A 1 51.06 13.62 25.86
N ASN A 2 50.23 14.43 26.54
CA ASN A 2 49.14 15.31 26.09
C ASN A 2 48.02 14.79 25.21
N PHE A 3 46.90 14.54 25.88
CA PHE A 3 45.52 14.58 25.42
C PHE A 3 45.16 15.99 24.92
N HIS A 4 44.45 16.10 23.81
CA HIS A 4 43.58 17.24 23.53
C HIS A 4 42.17 16.75 23.25
N ASP A 5 41.32 17.08 24.22
CA ASP A 5 39.89 17.03 24.30
C ASP A 5 39.28 18.11 23.36
N HIS A 6 38.33 17.74 22.48
CA HIS A 6 37.46 18.69 21.82
C HIS A 6 36.02 18.19 21.88
N SER A 7 35.34 18.66 22.90
CA SER A 7 33.85 18.63 22.96
C SER A 7 33.26 19.70 22.03
N PRO A 8 32.22 19.42 21.28
CA PRO A 8 31.40 20.45 20.62
C PRO A 8 30.29 20.93 21.53
N THR A 9 30.24 22.22 21.67
CA THR A 9 29.35 23.11 22.36
C THR A 9 27.89 22.95 21.98
N LEU A 10 27.02 22.84 22.96
CA LEU A 10 25.57 23.01 22.92
C LEU A 10 25.22 24.47 22.65
N LEU A 11 24.46 24.75 21.61
CA LEU A 11 23.81 26.06 21.40
C LEU A 11 22.36 25.89 21.00
N GLY A 12 21.48 26.42 21.83
CA GLY A 12 20.26 27.09 21.39
C GLY A 12 18.92 26.42 21.61
N VAL A 13 18.49 26.16 22.85
CA VAL A 13 17.05 26.00 23.17
C VAL A 13 16.42 27.39 23.20
N ARG A 14 15.60 27.74 22.21
CA ARG A 14 14.72 28.92 22.25
C ARG A 14 13.44 28.59 23.01
N GLN A 15 13.33 29.17 24.22
CA GLN A 15 12.08 29.28 24.99
C GLN A 15 11.04 30.08 24.20
N TYR A 16 9.85 29.52 23.96
CA TYR A 16 8.68 30.30 23.59
C TYR A 16 7.97 30.79 24.85
N ARG A 17 7.98 32.08 24.97
CA ARG A 17 7.34 32.88 26.03
C ARG A 17 5.82 32.92 25.81
N SER A 18 5.10 32.78 26.93
CA SER A 18 3.68 32.95 27.14
C SER A 18 3.08 34.21 26.51
N LEU A 19 1.95 34.10 25.85
CA LEU A 19 1.08 35.22 25.50
C LEU A 19 -0.15 35.23 26.42
N ARG A 20 -0.17 36.26 27.18
CA ARG A 20 -1.17 37.07 27.90
C ARG A 20 -2.65 36.84 27.57
N SER A 21 -3.35 36.67 28.67
CA SER A 21 -4.71 37.08 29.10
C SER A 21 -5.56 37.97 28.17
N ILE A 22 -6.77 37.52 27.89
CA ILE A 22 -7.90 38.28 27.35
C ILE A 22 -8.70 38.90 28.53
N PRO A 23 -9.04 40.20 28.50
CA PRO A 23 -9.81 40.84 29.55
C PRO A 23 -11.32 40.54 29.43
N LYS A 24 -11.92 40.23 30.58
CA LYS A 24 -13.38 40.20 30.79
C LYS A 24 -13.88 41.65 30.82
N ASN A 25 -14.85 41.98 30.01
CA ASN A 25 -15.61 43.21 30.17
C ASN A 25 -17.04 42.85 30.65
N LYS A 26 -17.38 43.51 31.75
CA LYS A 26 -18.67 43.44 32.43
C LYS A 26 -19.54 44.62 31.98
N ASP A 27 -20.82 44.45 32.10
CA ASP A 27 -21.89 45.41 32.37
C ASP A 27 -22.45 46.18 31.17
N VAL A 28 -23.63 45.80 30.74
CA VAL A 28 -24.63 46.72 30.15
C VAL A 28 -25.93 46.57 30.88
N ILE A 29 -26.33 47.68 31.47
CA ILE A 29 -27.48 47.96 32.31
C ILE A 29 -28.78 47.88 31.52
N ILE A 30 -29.76 47.20 32.07
CA ILE A 30 -31.16 47.22 31.62
C ILE A 30 -31.80 48.51 32.11
N SER A 31 -32.35 49.32 31.24
CA SER A 31 -33.29 50.37 31.64
C SER A 31 -34.69 50.11 31.05
N ASP A 32 -35.58 49.87 31.99
CA ASP A 32 -37.01 49.76 31.83
C ASP A 32 -37.66 51.12 31.51
N ARG A 33 -38.50 51.20 30.49
CA ARG A 33 -39.51 52.24 30.34
C ARG A 33 -40.75 51.72 29.64
N THR A 34 -41.73 51.42 30.47
CA THR A 34 -43.15 51.26 30.13
C THR A 34 -43.73 52.55 29.56
N ARG A 35 -44.47 52.44 28.49
CA ARG A 35 -45.74 53.16 28.24
C ARG A 35 -46.48 52.58 27.07
N GLY A 36 -47.70 52.18 27.33
CA GLY A 36 -48.64 51.51 26.44
C GLY A 36 -49.20 52.38 25.32
N TRP A 37 -49.63 51.69 24.27
CA TRP A 37 -50.75 52.09 23.45
C TRP A 37 -51.44 50.84 22.87
N ARG A 38 -52.72 50.68 23.24
CA ARG A 38 -53.66 49.68 22.70
C ARG A 38 -54.10 50.12 21.32
N PHE A 39 -53.83 49.35 20.29
CA PHE A 39 -54.64 49.32 19.06
C PHE A 39 -54.83 47.89 18.59
N ILE A 40 -56.09 47.47 18.60
CA ILE A 40 -56.55 46.19 18.07
C ILE A 40 -56.55 46.29 16.54
N ARG A 41 -55.70 45.50 15.89
CA ARG A 41 -55.83 45.18 14.45
C ARG A 41 -55.59 43.70 14.26
N LYS A 42 -56.61 43.00 13.68
CA LYS A 42 -56.57 41.59 13.31
C LYS A 42 -55.38 41.30 12.43
N PRO A 43 -54.56 40.27 12.68
CA PRO A 43 -53.52 39.85 11.76
C PRO A 43 -54.12 39.01 10.64
N LEU A 44 -53.99 39.49 9.42
CA LEU A 44 -54.09 38.69 8.21
C LEU A 44 -52.88 37.75 8.22
N ALA A 45 -53.09 36.46 8.41
CA ALA A 45 -52.02 35.47 8.37
C ALA A 45 -51.55 35.28 6.93
N LEU A 46 -50.45 35.96 6.57
CA LEU A 46 -49.73 35.72 5.35
C LEU A 46 -48.84 34.49 5.56
N VAL A 47 -49.31 33.34 5.09
CA VAL A 47 -48.50 32.13 5.03
C VAL A 47 -47.47 32.33 3.91
N VAL A 48 -46.28 32.79 4.28
CA VAL A 48 -45.12 32.76 3.39
C VAL A 48 -44.59 31.30 3.38
N LEU A 49 -44.95 30.56 2.33
CA LEU A 49 -44.27 29.30 1.99
C LEU A 49 -42.82 29.63 1.65
N ILE A 50 -41.94 29.52 2.64
CA ILE A 50 -40.48 29.50 2.40
C ILE A 50 -40.18 28.15 1.78
N SER A 51 -40.13 28.09 0.43
CA SER A 51 -39.50 26.99 -0.27
C SER A 51 -38.01 27.03 0.04
N LEU A 52 -37.59 26.25 1.05
CA LEU A 52 -36.20 25.96 1.31
C LEU A 52 -35.66 25.25 0.05
N PRO A 53 -34.64 25.80 -0.61
CA PRO A 53 -33.96 25.03 -1.66
C PRO A 53 -33.45 23.76 -0.99
N SER A 54 -33.87 22.59 -1.47
CA SER A 54 -33.26 21.30 -1.12
C SER A 54 -31.82 21.34 -1.64
N GLY A 55 -30.97 21.99 -0.85
CA GLY A 55 -29.53 21.95 -1.07
C GLY A 55 -29.11 20.49 -1.01
N VAL A 56 -28.74 19.92 -2.14
CA VAL A 56 -28.00 18.69 -2.18
C VAL A 56 -26.72 18.96 -1.40
N TYR A 57 -26.74 18.63 -0.10
CA TYR A 57 -25.52 18.57 0.69
C TYR A 57 -24.67 17.48 0.02
N ALA A 58 -23.74 17.87 -0.83
CA ALA A 58 -22.64 17.01 -1.21
C ALA A 58 -21.99 16.57 0.11
N ALA A 59 -22.13 15.29 0.45
CA ALA A 59 -21.49 14.75 1.64
C ALA A 59 -20.00 15.06 1.50
N ALA A 60 -19.44 15.77 2.47
CA ALA A 60 -18.02 16.13 2.44
C ALA A 60 -17.20 14.84 2.27
N GLU A 61 -16.31 14.82 1.28
CA GLU A 61 -15.45 13.68 1.02
C GLU A 61 -14.64 13.38 2.28
N ARG A 62 -14.66 12.12 2.71
CA ARG A 62 -13.91 11.70 3.89
C ARG A 62 -12.45 11.47 3.49
N ARG A 63 -11.54 12.31 3.99
CA ARG A 63 -10.10 12.11 3.81
C ARG A 63 -9.69 10.73 4.32
N VAL A 64 -8.99 9.96 3.48
CA VAL A 64 -8.49 8.63 3.81
C VAL A 64 -7.04 8.48 3.36
N GLN A 65 -6.16 8.20 4.31
CA GLN A 65 -4.77 7.88 4.03
C GLN A 65 -4.61 6.39 3.75
N ILE A 66 -3.89 6.05 2.68
CA ILE A 66 -3.56 4.66 2.33
C ILE A 66 -2.06 4.58 2.16
N GLY A 67 -1.40 3.90 3.09
CA GLY A 67 0.04 3.68 3.02
C GLY A 67 0.39 2.59 2.01
N PHE A 68 1.57 2.69 1.37
CA PHE A 68 2.10 1.63 0.52
C PHE A 68 3.62 1.56 0.61
N ALA A 69 4.20 0.35 0.43
CA ALA A 69 5.62 0.12 0.74
C ALA A 69 6.50 -0.15 -0.50
N THR A 70 5.94 -0.21 -1.71
CA THR A 70 6.73 -0.49 -2.91
C THR A 70 6.36 0.42 -4.08
N ILE A 71 7.35 0.76 -4.90
CA ILE A 71 7.17 1.46 -6.18
C ILE A 71 7.35 0.43 -7.30
N SER A 72 6.25 -0.17 -7.74
CA SER A 72 6.22 -1.25 -8.72
C SER A 72 4.86 -1.26 -9.44
N PRO A 73 4.77 -1.80 -10.66
CA PRO A 73 3.51 -1.93 -11.39
C PRO A 73 2.39 -2.65 -10.63
N VAL A 74 2.71 -3.48 -9.64
CA VAL A 74 1.74 -4.18 -8.80
C VAL A 74 0.88 -3.23 -7.94
N ILE A 75 1.34 -1.99 -7.70
CA ILE A 75 0.59 -0.95 -6.99
C ILE A 75 -0.34 -0.16 -7.93
N ALA A 76 -0.33 -0.45 -9.24
CA ALA A 76 -1.19 0.23 -10.22
C ALA A 76 -2.66 0.35 -9.79
N PRO A 77 -3.32 -0.68 -9.20
CA PRO A 77 -4.70 -0.56 -8.77
C PRO A 77 -4.91 0.57 -7.76
N LEU A 78 -4.00 0.76 -6.82
CA LEU A 78 -4.09 1.83 -5.83
C LEU A 78 -3.84 3.21 -6.47
N TRP A 79 -2.83 3.32 -7.34
CA TRP A 79 -2.54 4.57 -8.05
C TRP A 79 -3.67 4.97 -9.00
N VAL A 80 -4.19 4.03 -9.77
CA VAL A 80 -5.32 4.27 -10.69
C VAL A 80 -6.58 4.60 -9.90
N ALA A 81 -6.84 3.95 -8.76
CA ALA A 81 -7.98 4.25 -7.90
C ALA A 81 -7.97 5.72 -7.41
N ALA A 82 -6.81 6.23 -7.05
CA ALA A 82 -6.64 7.62 -6.64
C ALA A 82 -6.63 8.58 -7.85
N ASP A 83 -5.76 8.34 -8.85
CA ASP A 83 -5.50 9.26 -9.96
C ASP A 83 -6.69 9.40 -10.93
N ARG A 84 -7.55 8.38 -11.04
CA ARG A 84 -8.76 8.36 -11.88
C ARG A 84 -10.04 8.64 -11.11
N GLY A 85 -9.93 9.01 -9.84
CA GLY A 85 -11.06 9.40 -9.02
C GLY A 85 -12.00 8.26 -8.62
N PHE A 86 -11.59 6.99 -8.71
CA PHE A 86 -12.46 5.88 -8.30
C PHE A 86 -12.71 5.85 -6.80
N LEU A 87 -11.75 6.31 -5.98
CA LEU A 87 -11.97 6.52 -4.56
C LEU A 87 -12.85 7.74 -4.29
N ALA A 88 -12.68 8.82 -5.05
CA ALA A 88 -13.52 10.01 -4.96
C ALA A 88 -14.98 9.70 -5.34
N HIS A 89 -15.21 8.85 -6.35
CA HIS A 89 -16.54 8.35 -6.71
C HIS A 89 -17.25 7.63 -5.56
N GLU A 90 -16.48 7.00 -4.67
CA GLU A 90 -16.98 6.36 -3.45
C GLU A 90 -17.07 7.36 -2.25
N GLY A 91 -16.91 8.68 -2.50
CA GLY A 91 -16.98 9.72 -1.46
C GLY A 91 -15.76 9.77 -0.55
N LEU A 92 -14.57 9.39 -1.06
CA LEU A 92 -13.31 9.42 -0.35
C LEU A 92 -12.34 10.41 -0.98
N ASP A 93 -11.63 11.19 -0.17
CA ASP A 93 -10.50 12.02 -0.58
C ASP A 93 -9.19 11.25 -0.24
N PRO A 94 -8.57 10.53 -1.22
CA PRO A 94 -7.46 9.65 -0.95
C PRO A 94 -6.12 10.40 -0.88
N GLU A 95 -5.36 10.14 0.18
CA GLU A 95 -3.96 10.50 0.29
C GLU A 95 -3.09 9.23 0.29
N LEU A 96 -2.28 9.05 -0.77
CA LEU A 96 -1.37 7.92 -0.87
C LEU A 96 -0.03 8.24 -0.22
N VAL A 97 0.34 7.50 0.83
CA VAL A 97 1.56 7.72 1.60
C VAL A 97 2.58 6.62 1.31
N PHE A 98 3.71 6.98 0.70
CA PHE A 98 4.80 6.04 0.46
C PHE A 98 5.67 5.91 1.71
N ILE A 99 5.78 4.67 2.23
CA ILE A 99 6.67 4.32 3.35
C ILE A 99 7.53 3.14 2.86
N GLY A 100 8.77 3.41 2.46
CA GLY A 100 9.66 2.49 1.74
C GLY A 100 10.11 1.23 2.49
N SER A 101 9.53 0.94 3.65
CA SER A 101 9.77 -0.26 4.47
C SER A 101 8.44 -0.88 4.88
N ALA A 102 8.21 -2.14 4.52
CA ALA A 102 6.97 -2.83 4.87
C ALA A 102 6.77 -2.98 6.39
N PRO A 103 7.77 -3.32 7.20
CA PRO A 103 7.63 -3.31 8.66
C PRO A 103 7.28 -1.93 9.22
N THR A 104 7.89 -0.85 8.70
CA THR A 104 7.58 0.53 9.13
C THR A 104 6.16 0.92 8.76
N LEU A 105 5.69 0.57 7.55
CA LEU A 105 4.31 0.79 7.14
C LEU A 105 3.32 0.07 8.05
N VAL A 106 3.62 -1.19 8.42
CA VAL A 106 2.79 -1.96 9.35
C VAL A 106 2.78 -1.30 10.74
N ALA A 107 3.92 -0.78 11.20
CA ALA A 107 3.99 -0.04 12.47
C ALA A 107 3.12 1.23 12.43
N SER A 108 3.16 2.01 11.34
CA SER A 108 2.28 3.20 11.16
C SER A 108 0.79 2.83 11.16
N LEU A 109 0.42 1.67 10.59
CA LEU A 109 -0.96 1.17 10.66
C LEU A 109 -1.35 0.81 12.10
N ILE A 110 -0.48 0.13 12.85
CA ILE A 110 -0.72 -0.23 14.26
C ILE A 110 -0.82 1.04 15.13
N ALA A 111 -0.02 2.05 14.83
CA ALA A 111 -0.08 3.37 15.48
C ALA A 111 -1.29 4.20 15.05
N ARG A 112 -2.14 3.70 14.12
CA ARG A 112 -3.31 4.41 13.55
C ARG A 112 -2.97 5.70 12.79
N GLU A 113 -1.72 5.86 12.35
CA GLU A 113 -1.30 6.97 11.49
C GLU A 113 -1.92 6.86 10.09
N VAL A 114 -2.08 5.63 9.59
CA VAL A 114 -2.80 5.32 8.36
C VAL A 114 -3.88 4.25 8.64
N PRO A 115 -5.15 4.43 8.20
CA PRO A 115 -6.20 3.44 8.42
C PRO A 115 -6.09 2.20 7.52
N PHE A 116 -5.43 2.34 6.37
CA PHE A 116 -5.20 1.25 5.41
C PHE A 116 -3.74 1.23 4.96
N ALA A 117 -3.26 0.03 4.67
CA ALA A 117 -1.93 -0.15 4.11
C ALA A 117 -1.93 -1.22 3.01
N SER A 118 -1.04 -1.04 2.02
CA SER A 118 -0.83 -1.97 0.93
C SER A 118 0.63 -2.42 0.90
N THR A 119 0.87 -3.68 1.25
CA THR A 119 2.18 -4.33 1.18
C THR A 119 2.05 -5.85 1.15
N ALA A 120 3.17 -6.57 1.30
CA ALA A 120 3.19 -8.02 1.28
C ALA A 120 2.59 -8.63 2.55
N GLY A 121 1.89 -9.76 2.40
CA GLY A 121 1.37 -10.57 3.49
C GLY A 121 2.44 -11.01 4.51
N THR A 122 3.71 -11.05 4.09
CA THR A 122 4.87 -11.34 4.94
C THR A 122 4.97 -10.40 6.14
N ALA A 123 4.87 -9.08 5.91
CA ALA A 123 4.96 -8.09 6.98
C ALA A 123 3.75 -8.18 7.92
N VAL A 124 2.57 -8.46 7.37
CA VAL A 124 1.34 -8.69 8.15
C VAL A 124 1.50 -9.92 9.05
N MET A 125 1.94 -11.05 8.50
CA MET A 125 2.16 -12.28 9.27
C MET A 125 3.17 -12.09 10.41
N SER A 126 4.25 -11.35 10.15
CA SER A 126 5.25 -11.02 11.19
C SER A 126 4.65 -10.18 12.32
N ALA A 127 3.82 -9.19 11.99
CA ALA A 127 3.16 -8.35 12.99
C ALA A 127 2.09 -9.10 13.78
N VAL A 128 1.30 -9.97 13.12
CA VAL A 128 0.30 -10.82 13.79
C VAL A 128 0.98 -11.80 14.76
N ALA A 129 2.14 -12.34 14.40
CA ALA A 129 2.96 -13.15 15.33
C ALA A 129 3.41 -12.35 16.56
N GLY A 130 3.52 -11.04 16.45
CA GLY A 130 3.76 -10.10 17.56
C GLY A 130 2.50 -9.69 18.32
N GLY A 131 1.31 -10.21 17.95
CA GLY A 131 0.02 -9.89 18.59
C GLY A 131 -0.75 -8.73 17.93
N ALA A 132 -0.30 -8.20 16.79
CA ALA A 132 -1.02 -7.12 16.11
C ALA A 132 -2.35 -7.63 15.52
N PRO A 133 -3.49 -6.94 15.76
CA PRO A 133 -4.81 -7.37 15.30
C PRO A 133 -5.06 -6.92 13.85
N LEU A 134 -4.29 -7.46 12.90
CA LEU A 134 -4.37 -7.11 11.49
C LEU A 134 -5.22 -8.08 10.69
N LYS A 135 -5.90 -7.57 9.65
CA LYS A 135 -6.69 -8.34 8.70
C LYS A 135 -6.33 -8.00 7.26
N ILE A 136 -6.10 -9.02 6.44
CA ILE A 136 -5.96 -8.91 5.00
C ILE A 136 -7.37 -8.86 4.39
N LEU A 137 -7.68 -7.78 3.68
CA LEU A 137 -9.00 -7.49 3.11
C LEU A 137 -9.11 -7.90 1.64
N ALA A 138 -8.03 -7.75 0.91
CA ALA A 138 -7.89 -8.11 -0.49
C ALA A 138 -6.41 -8.33 -0.83
N THR A 139 -6.12 -9.17 -1.83
CA THR A 139 -4.78 -9.37 -2.37
C THR A 139 -4.84 -9.26 -3.88
N VAL A 140 -4.22 -8.21 -4.42
CA VAL A 140 -4.23 -7.93 -5.86
C VAL A 140 -3.19 -8.74 -6.64
N ASN A 141 -2.28 -9.43 -5.92
CA ASN A 141 -1.23 -10.23 -6.53
C ASN A 141 -0.89 -11.42 -5.63
N ASN A 142 -1.18 -12.64 -6.11
CA ASN A 142 -1.00 -13.89 -5.38
C ASN A 142 0.16 -14.76 -5.89
N ARG A 143 1.01 -14.24 -6.75
CA ARG A 143 2.17 -14.93 -7.32
C ARG A 143 3.29 -13.94 -7.60
N SER A 144 4.50 -14.42 -7.69
CA SER A 144 5.61 -13.60 -8.13
C SER A 144 5.79 -13.72 -9.65
N THR A 145 5.94 -12.56 -10.28
CA THR A 145 6.32 -12.46 -11.70
C THR A 145 7.66 -11.73 -11.85
N TYR A 146 8.41 -11.64 -10.76
CA TYR A 146 9.68 -10.96 -10.71
C TYR A 146 10.79 -11.87 -11.25
N ASP A 147 11.91 -11.27 -11.59
CA ASP A 147 13.11 -11.94 -12.04
C ASP A 147 14.19 -11.90 -10.94
N LEU A 148 14.83 -13.02 -10.68
CA LEU A 148 16.05 -13.06 -9.87
C LEU A 148 17.21 -12.70 -10.80
N VAL A 149 17.69 -11.47 -10.70
CA VAL A 149 18.73 -10.89 -11.57
C VAL A 149 20.05 -10.86 -10.84
N ALA A 150 21.10 -11.38 -11.49
CA ALA A 150 22.44 -11.42 -10.95
C ALA A 150 23.40 -10.54 -11.76
N ARG A 151 24.57 -10.24 -11.19
CA ARG A 151 25.66 -9.55 -11.87
C ARG A 151 26.26 -10.42 -12.98
N PRO A 152 26.83 -9.81 -14.03
CA PRO A 152 27.64 -10.53 -14.99
C PRO A 152 28.70 -11.42 -14.32
N GLY A 153 28.84 -12.65 -14.83
CA GLY A 153 29.74 -13.67 -14.25
C GLY A 153 29.06 -14.61 -13.24
N ILE A 154 27.83 -14.35 -12.82
CA ILE A 154 27.01 -15.24 -11.99
C ILE A 154 25.93 -15.83 -12.91
N THR A 155 26.14 -17.02 -13.43
CA THR A 155 25.27 -17.62 -14.46
C THR A 155 24.53 -18.87 -14.00
N ARG A 156 24.92 -19.45 -12.86
CA ARG A 156 24.31 -20.64 -12.28
C ARG A 156 23.94 -20.42 -10.82
N PRO A 157 22.96 -21.11 -10.28
CA PRO A 157 22.59 -21.02 -8.88
C PRO A 157 23.75 -21.22 -7.89
N GLU A 158 24.66 -22.13 -8.19
CA GLU A 158 25.80 -22.44 -7.33
C GLU A 158 26.78 -21.27 -7.19
N ASP A 159 26.85 -20.39 -8.21
CA ASP A 159 27.71 -19.20 -8.20
C ASP A 159 27.24 -18.16 -7.16
N LEU A 160 26.02 -18.32 -6.62
CA LEU A 160 25.47 -17.44 -5.57
C LEU A 160 26.04 -17.71 -4.17
N ARG A 161 26.68 -18.86 -3.94
CA ARG A 161 27.24 -19.17 -2.60
C ARG A 161 28.22 -18.09 -2.15
N GLY A 162 28.03 -17.60 -0.92
CA GLY A 162 28.82 -16.52 -0.34
C GLY A 162 28.53 -15.13 -0.91
N LYS A 163 27.51 -14.95 -1.78
CA LYS A 163 27.21 -13.69 -2.45
C LYS A 163 26.24 -12.81 -1.63
N ARG A 164 26.21 -11.52 -2.01
CA ARG A 164 25.34 -10.50 -1.41
C ARG A 164 24.01 -10.46 -2.12
N VAL A 165 22.93 -10.69 -1.36
CA VAL A 165 21.55 -10.65 -1.85
C VAL A 165 20.92 -9.34 -1.41
N GLY A 166 20.63 -8.44 -2.35
CA GLY A 166 19.96 -7.18 -2.05
C GLY A 166 18.46 -7.34 -1.84
N VAL A 167 17.94 -6.68 -0.79
CA VAL A 167 16.50 -6.66 -0.49
C VAL A 167 16.06 -5.25 -0.08
N GLN A 168 14.75 -4.96 -0.18
CA GLN A 168 14.20 -3.66 0.20
C GLN A 168 14.20 -3.46 1.72
N SER A 169 13.71 -4.45 2.45
CA SER A 169 13.66 -4.50 3.92
C SER A 169 13.51 -5.95 4.37
N ILE A 170 14.09 -6.30 5.52
CA ILE A 170 13.87 -7.61 6.14
C ILE A 170 12.40 -7.75 6.54
N GLY A 171 11.80 -8.89 6.27
CA GLY A 171 10.37 -9.14 6.51
C GLY A 171 9.43 -8.51 5.49
N GLY A 172 9.95 -7.81 4.48
CA GLY A 172 9.17 -7.24 3.37
C GLY A 172 8.95 -8.23 2.21
N GLY A 173 8.16 -7.79 1.22
CA GLY A 173 7.80 -8.64 0.06
C GLY A 173 8.99 -9.04 -0.79
N ILE A 174 9.91 -8.12 -1.07
CA ILE A 174 11.11 -8.41 -1.88
C ILE A 174 12.04 -9.40 -1.15
N TRP A 175 12.18 -9.27 0.16
CA TRP A 175 12.92 -10.23 0.97
C TRP A 175 12.31 -11.64 0.90
N MET A 176 10.98 -11.74 1.02
CA MET A 176 10.27 -13.03 0.92
C MET A 176 10.42 -13.64 -0.47
N GLN A 177 10.28 -12.83 -1.52
CA GLN A 177 10.46 -13.29 -2.91
C GLN A 177 11.91 -13.76 -3.16
N ALA A 178 12.91 -13.05 -2.60
CA ALA A 178 14.30 -13.50 -2.68
C ALA A 178 14.49 -14.87 -2.00
N LEU A 179 13.92 -15.08 -0.81
CA LEU A 179 13.98 -16.37 -0.12
C LEU A 179 13.29 -17.50 -0.91
N LEU A 180 12.10 -17.22 -1.48
CA LEU A 180 11.39 -18.19 -2.31
C LEU A 180 12.16 -18.54 -3.59
N ALA A 181 12.76 -17.54 -4.24
CA ALA A 181 13.58 -17.75 -5.42
C ALA A 181 14.82 -18.60 -5.11
N LEU A 182 15.53 -18.29 -4.02
CA LEU A 182 16.69 -19.03 -3.57
C LEU A 182 16.31 -20.50 -3.21
N GLU A 183 15.22 -20.69 -2.46
CA GLU A 183 14.71 -22.03 -2.13
C GLU A 183 14.35 -22.84 -3.38
N HIS A 184 13.68 -22.22 -4.37
CA HIS A 184 13.35 -22.85 -5.65
C HIS A 184 14.60 -23.31 -6.42
N LEU A 185 15.72 -22.57 -6.28
CA LEU A 185 17.01 -22.92 -6.84
C LEU A 185 17.84 -23.86 -5.94
N GLY A 186 17.25 -24.39 -4.86
CA GLY A 186 17.93 -25.29 -3.94
C GLY A 186 18.94 -24.62 -3.00
N LEU A 187 18.89 -23.29 -2.87
CA LEU A 187 19.77 -22.50 -2.01
C LEU A 187 19.09 -22.11 -0.70
N GLU A 188 19.90 -22.02 0.37
CA GLU A 188 19.44 -21.60 1.70
C GLU A 188 20.44 -20.59 2.28
N PRO A 189 19.97 -19.42 2.79
CA PRO A 189 20.84 -18.31 3.18
C PRO A 189 21.98 -18.68 4.15
N VAL A 190 21.69 -19.44 5.20
CA VAL A 190 22.69 -19.80 6.22
C VAL A 190 23.64 -20.88 5.70
N ARG A 191 23.08 -21.97 5.16
CA ARG A 191 23.87 -23.10 4.63
C ARG A 191 24.82 -22.66 3.50
N ASP A 192 24.32 -21.79 2.59
CA ASP A 192 25.07 -21.37 1.40
C ASP A 192 25.79 -20.02 1.62
N ARG A 193 25.83 -19.53 2.87
CA ARG A 193 26.52 -18.31 3.32
C ARG A 193 26.12 -17.07 2.53
N LEU A 194 24.85 -16.94 2.18
CA LEU A 194 24.34 -15.77 1.46
C LEU A 194 24.22 -14.57 2.43
N HIS A 195 24.68 -13.41 1.99
CA HIS A 195 24.66 -12.19 2.78
C HIS A 195 23.47 -11.32 2.38
N ILE A 196 22.36 -11.40 3.13
CA ILE A 196 21.19 -10.55 2.89
C ILE A 196 21.51 -9.11 3.29
N GLN A 197 21.38 -8.16 2.35
CA GLN A 197 21.66 -6.75 2.56
C GLN A 197 20.42 -5.90 2.29
N VAL A 198 20.07 -5.03 3.25
CA VAL A 198 19.01 -4.04 3.07
C VAL A 198 19.56 -2.85 2.31
N ILE A 199 19.02 -2.59 1.11
CA ILE A 199 19.44 -1.50 0.23
C ILE A 199 18.40 -0.39 0.19
N GLY A 200 17.11 -0.73 0.12
CA GLY A 200 16.00 0.19 -0.02
C GLY A 200 15.09 -0.12 -1.22
N PRO A 201 14.30 0.86 -1.68
CA PRO A 201 13.32 0.68 -2.77
C PRO A 201 13.91 0.11 -4.06
N LEU A 202 13.04 -0.50 -4.89
CA LEU A 202 13.42 -1.22 -6.13
C LEU A 202 14.37 -0.44 -7.06
N PRO A 203 14.21 0.88 -7.29
CA PRO A 203 15.20 1.61 -8.10
C PRO A 203 16.61 1.61 -7.50
N GLN A 204 16.70 1.67 -6.16
CA GLN A 204 18.00 1.60 -5.47
C GLN A 204 18.61 0.20 -5.54
N LEU A 205 17.79 -0.86 -5.51
CA LEU A 205 18.24 -2.24 -5.71
C LEU A 205 18.83 -2.43 -7.12
N ALA A 206 18.17 -1.93 -8.16
CA ALA A 206 18.69 -1.98 -9.52
C ALA A 206 20.04 -1.25 -9.64
N ASN A 207 20.13 -0.03 -9.10
CA ASN A 207 21.38 0.76 -9.10
C ASN A 207 22.49 0.06 -8.29
N ALA A 208 22.17 -0.54 -7.14
CA ALA A 208 23.14 -1.26 -6.31
C ALA A 208 23.68 -2.52 -7.01
N LEU A 209 22.84 -3.22 -7.78
CA LEU A 209 23.26 -4.34 -8.60
C LEU A 209 24.22 -3.89 -9.73
N GLU A 210 23.88 -2.79 -10.40
CA GLU A 210 24.73 -2.18 -11.45
C GLU A 210 26.08 -1.71 -10.91
N ALA A 211 26.08 -1.05 -9.78
CA ALA A 211 27.29 -0.57 -9.10
C ALA A 211 28.12 -1.70 -8.46
N GLY A 212 27.60 -2.93 -8.42
CA GLY A 212 28.27 -4.05 -7.78
C GLY A 212 28.29 -4.01 -6.27
N ALA A 213 27.42 -3.21 -5.64
CA ALA A 213 27.24 -3.20 -4.20
C ALA A 213 26.54 -4.48 -3.69
N ILE A 214 25.70 -5.07 -4.53
CA ILE A 214 25.07 -6.38 -4.32
C ILE A 214 25.35 -7.27 -5.54
N ASP A 215 25.20 -8.57 -5.39
CA ASP A 215 25.52 -9.55 -6.44
C ASP A 215 24.26 -10.13 -7.10
N VAL A 216 23.14 -10.13 -6.40
CA VAL A 216 21.85 -10.62 -6.89
C VAL A 216 20.69 -9.91 -6.17
N THR A 217 19.59 -9.73 -6.86
CA THR A 217 18.33 -9.23 -6.27
C THR A 217 17.13 -9.65 -7.10
N VAL A 218 15.92 -9.45 -6.54
CA VAL A 218 14.64 -9.71 -7.23
C VAL A 218 14.06 -8.39 -7.74
N LEU A 219 13.78 -8.34 -9.04
CA LEU A 219 13.28 -7.13 -9.72
C LEU A 219 12.06 -7.45 -10.60
N PRO A 220 11.04 -6.57 -10.64
CA PRO A 220 9.97 -6.64 -11.64
C PRO A 220 10.52 -6.29 -13.03
N THR A 221 9.82 -6.74 -14.08
CA THR A 221 10.25 -6.63 -15.49
C THR A 221 10.68 -5.21 -15.88
N VAL A 222 9.98 -4.18 -15.38
CA VAL A 222 10.33 -2.77 -15.67
C VAL A 222 11.76 -2.39 -15.26
N PHE A 223 12.34 -3.05 -14.26
CA PHE A 223 13.71 -2.85 -13.82
C PHE A 223 14.65 -3.96 -14.30
N SER A 224 14.17 -5.20 -14.47
CA SER A 224 15.01 -6.31 -14.91
C SER A 224 15.29 -6.27 -16.41
N GLN A 225 14.33 -5.84 -17.23
CA GLN A 225 14.48 -5.84 -18.69
C GLN A 225 15.64 -4.96 -19.20
N PRO A 226 15.84 -3.71 -18.72
CA PRO A 226 17.04 -2.92 -19.10
C PRO A 226 18.35 -3.61 -18.72
N LEU A 227 18.37 -4.34 -17.60
CA LEU A 227 19.56 -5.11 -17.18
C LEU A 227 19.80 -6.33 -18.07
N LYS A 228 18.74 -7.08 -18.43
CA LYS A 228 18.81 -8.19 -19.38
C LYS A 228 19.44 -7.77 -20.71
N VAL A 229 18.99 -6.65 -21.27
CA VAL A 229 19.54 -6.09 -22.54
C VAL A 229 21.03 -5.80 -22.42
N ARG A 230 21.50 -5.44 -21.23
CA ARG A 230 22.93 -5.17 -20.96
C ARG A 230 23.73 -6.41 -20.51
N GLY A 231 23.14 -7.61 -20.63
CA GLY A 231 23.81 -8.87 -20.34
C GLY A 231 23.85 -9.32 -18.89
N TYR A 232 22.98 -8.76 -18.02
CA TYR A 232 22.81 -9.25 -16.65
C TYR A 232 22.03 -10.56 -16.68
N PRO A 233 22.56 -11.67 -16.12
CA PRO A 233 21.87 -12.96 -16.08
C PRO A 233 20.60 -12.91 -15.25
N VAL A 234 19.56 -13.58 -15.74
CA VAL A 234 18.36 -13.91 -14.96
C VAL A 234 18.45 -15.38 -14.56
N LEU A 235 18.66 -15.64 -13.29
CA LEU A 235 18.80 -16.99 -12.76
C LEU A 235 17.46 -17.69 -12.59
N LEU A 236 16.39 -16.91 -12.38
CA LEU A 236 15.02 -17.42 -12.27
C LEU A 236 14.02 -16.35 -12.72
N GLU A 237 13.17 -16.70 -13.67
CA GLU A 237 11.91 -15.98 -13.93
C GLU A 237 10.83 -16.60 -13.06
N MET A 238 10.49 -15.95 -11.94
CA MET A 238 9.59 -16.51 -10.93
C MET A 238 8.16 -16.73 -11.47
N ARG A 239 7.79 -16.02 -12.56
CA ARG A 239 6.52 -16.26 -13.27
C ARG A 239 6.38 -17.71 -13.74
N ASN A 240 7.50 -18.33 -14.15
CA ASN A 240 7.54 -19.69 -14.67
C ASN A 240 7.56 -20.75 -13.53
N ALA A 241 7.95 -20.33 -12.34
CA ALA A 241 8.03 -21.21 -11.16
C ALA A 241 6.67 -21.44 -10.49
N ASN A 242 5.64 -20.63 -10.82
CA ASN A 242 4.29 -20.70 -10.28
C ASN A 242 4.22 -20.86 -8.74
N ILE A 243 5.05 -20.09 -8.03
CA ILE A 243 5.17 -20.14 -6.58
C ILE A 243 4.02 -19.33 -5.96
N PRO A 244 3.08 -19.94 -5.22
CA PRO A 244 2.01 -19.25 -4.54
C PRO A 244 2.55 -18.30 -3.46
N LEU A 245 2.05 -17.06 -3.49
CA LEU A 245 2.50 -16.01 -2.57
C LEU A 245 1.38 -14.99 -2.37
N THR A 246 0.99 -14.69 -1.16
CA THR A 246 0.17 -13.54 -0.85
C THR A 246 1.08 -12.31 -0.81
N ASN A 247 1.25 -11.66 -1.97
CA ASN A 247 2.25 -10.63 -2.18
C ASN A 247 1.72 -9.24 -1.88
N THR A 248 0.92 -8.64 -2.76
CA THR A 248 0.44 -7.27 -2.55
C THR A 248 -1.00 -7.27 -2.08
N SER A 249 -1.17 -6.95 -0.82
CA SER A 249 -2.47 -7.01 -0.13
C SER A 249 -2.84 -5.65 0.44
N LEU A 250 -4.14 -5.35 0.44
CA LEU A 250 -4.74 -4.29 1.23
C LEU A 250 -5.12 -4.86 2.60
N PHE A 251 -4.75 -4.17 3.67
CA PHE A 251 -5.07 -4.58 5.02
C PHE A 251 -5.33 -3.40 5.96
N ALA A 252 -6.00 -3.71 7.06
CA ALA A 252 -6.37 -2.77 8.10
C ALA A 252 -6.30 -3.44 9.47
N LEU A 253 -6.43 -2.66 10.53
CA LEU A 253 -6.69 -3.19 11.86
C LEU A 253 -8.06 -3.89 11.90
N LYS A 254 -8.18 -4.95 12.68
CA LYS A 254 -9.46 -5.64 12.96
C LYS A 254 -10.52 -4.65 13.40
N GLU A 255 -10.17 -3.72 14.30
CA GLU A 255 -11.04 -2.64 14.78
C GLU A 255 -11.60 -1.78 13.64
N THR A 256 -10.77 -1.40 12.65
CA THR A 256 -11.21 -0.62 11.48
C THR A 256 -12.25 -1.38 10.67
N VAL A 257 -12.09 -2.70 10.52
CA VAL A 257 -13.04 -3.55 9.80
C VAL A 257 -14.37 -3.65 10.53
N GLU A 258 -14.34 -3.77 11.86
CA GLU A 258 -15.53 -3.94 12.70
C GLU A 258 -16.29 -2.63 12.92
N GLN A 259 -15.56 -1.52 13.15
CA GLN A 259 -16.19 -0.24 13.50
C GLN A 259 -16.50 0.64 12.27
N SER A 260 -15.85 0.40 11.14
CA SER A 260 -16.03 1.20 9.92
C SER A 260 -16.19 0.34 8.67
N PRO A 261 -17.09 -0.68 8.64
CA PRO A 261 -17.24 -1.59 7.50
C PRO A 261 -17.64 -0.86 6.21
N GLN A 262 -18.38 0.25 6.28
CA GLN A 262 -18.73 1.07 5.12
C GLN A 262 -17.49 1.76 4.51
N LEU A 263 -16.54 2.19 5.33
CA LEU A 263 -15.27 2.76 4.84
C LEU A 263 -14.46 1.68 4.11
N VAL A 264 -14.37 0.47 4.69
CA VAL A 264 -13.70 -0.67 4.06
C VAL A 264 -14.35 -1.01 2.71
N GLU A 265 -15.70 -1.05 2.66
CA GLU A 265 -16.45 -1.31 1.44
C GLU A 265 -16.15 -0.28 0.34
N ARG A 266 -16.14 1.03 0.68
CA ARG A 266 -15.80 2.12 -0.25
C ARG A 266 -14.39 2.00 -0.81
N VAL A 267 -13.40 1.72 0.05
CA VAL A 267 -12.01 1.53 -0.38
C VAL A 267 -11.89 0.32 -1.31
N LEU A 268 -12.53 -0.80 -0.97
CA LEU A 268 -12.56 -1.99 -1.82
C LEU A 268 -13.25 -1.72 -3.16
N LYS A 269 -14.38 -1.00 -3.20
CA LYS A 269 -15.06 -0.62 -4.45
C LYS A 269 -14.15 0.23 -5.35
N GLY A 270 -13.47 1.24 -4.79
CA GLY A 270 -12.50 2.04 -5.54
C GLY A 270 -11.37 1.20 -6.13
N LEU A 271 -10.82 0.26 -5.34
CA LEU A 271 -9.78 -0.66 -5.79
C LEU A 271 -10.28 -1.61 -6.90
N LEU A 272 -11.47 -2.18 -6.76
CA LEU A 272 -12.09 -3.08 -7.74
C LEU A 272 -12.40 -2.38 -9.08
N ARG A 273 -12.89 -1.12 -9.02
CA ARG A 273 -13.08 -0.29 -10.22
C ARG A 273 -11.74 -0.02 -10.93
N ALA A 274 -10.69 0.24 -10.18
CA ALA A 274 -9.35 0.45 -10.74
C ALA A 274 -8.80 -0.83 -11.38
N LEU A 275 -9.00 -1.99 -10.78
CA LEU A 275 -8.64 -3.27 -11.36
C LEU A 275 -9.37 -3.50 -12.71
N ALA A 276 -10.68 -3.34 -12.74
CA ALA A 276 -11.45 -3.48 -13.98
C ALA A 276 -11.00 -2.47 -15.04
N PHE A 277 -10.73 -1.23 -14.65
CA PHE A 277 -10.20 -0.19 -15.55
C PHE A 277 -8.85 -0.56 -16.17
N ILE A 278 -7.93 -1.13 -15.39
CA ILE A 278 -6.61 -1.59 -15.85
C ILE A 278 -6.75 -2.71 -16.89
N TYR A 279 -7.68 -3.64 -16.68
CA TYR A 279 -7.90 -4.77 -17.59
C TYR A 279 -8.63 -4.41 -18.88
N HIS A 280 -9.26 -3.23 -18.95
CA HIS A 280 -9.96 -2.79 -20.14
C HIS A 280 -8.99 -2.31 -21.21
N PRO A 281 -8.92 -2.93 -22.41
CA PRO A 281 -7.94 -2.59 -23.44
C PRO A 281 -7.99 -1.12 -23.88
N GLY A 282 -9.17 -0.52 -23.94
CA GLY A 282 -9.37 0.90 -24.29
C GLY A 282 -8.75 1.90 -23.30
N ASN A 283 -8.38 1.45 -22.10
CA ASN A 283 -7.76 2.29 -21.07
C ASN A 283 -6.23 2.17 -21.04
N ARG A 284 -5.62 1.39 -21.92
CA ARG A 284 -4.19 1.13 -21.97
C ARG A 284 -3.36 2.41 -21.87
N GLU A 285 -3.64 3.38 -22.73
CA GLU A 285 -2.93 4.65 -22.76
C GLU A 285 -3.05 5.40 -21.41
N ALA A 286 -4.25 5.48 -20.86
CA ALA A 286 -4.53 6.13 -19.59
C ALA A 286 -3.82 5.49 -18.40
N VAL A 287 -3.73 4.15 -18.38
CA VAL A 287 -3.00 3.39 -17.36
C VAL A 287 -1.49 3.56 -17.54
N SER A 288 -0.98 3.47 -18.79
CA SER A 288 0.44 3.67 -19.10
C SER A 288 0.92 5.05 -18.69
N GLN A 289 0.13 6.12 -18.92
CA GLN A 289 0.45 7.46 -18.44
C GLN A 289 0.53 7.56 -16.91
N THR A 290 -0.37 6.88 -16.18
CA THR A 290 -0.29 6.80 -14.73
C THR A 290 1.00 6.10 -14.29
N LEU A 291 1.33 4.97 -14.93
CA LEU A 291 2.55 4.20 -14.64
C LEU A 291 3.81 5.01 -14.96
N ALA A 292 3.88 5.71 -16.11
CA ALA A 292 5.00 6.56 -16.49
C ALA A 292 5.31 7.59 -15.38
N ARG A 293 4.29 8.31 -14.92
CA ARG A 293 4.45 9.31 -13.85
C ARG A 293 4.87 8.70 -12.52
N ARG A 294 4.20 7.63 -12.10
CA ARG A 294 4.41 7.00 -10.78
C ARG A 294 5.73 6.22 -10.69
N LEU A 295 6.15 5.58 -11.77
CA LEU A 295 7.42 4.84 -11.84
C LEU A 295 8.60 5.72 -12.30
N ARG A 296 8.33 6.90 -12.88
CA ARG A 296 9.32 7.81 -13.49
C ARG A 296 10.09 7.12 -14.61
N VAL A 297 9.38 6.46 -15.51
CA VAL A 297 9.90 5.78 -16.69
C VAL A 297 9.40 6.45 -17.97
N ASP A 298 10.08 6.21 -19.08
CA ASP A 298 9.65 6.64 -20.41
C ASP A 298 8.43 5.83 -20.91
N GLN A 299 7.94 6.16 -22.10
CA GLN A 299 6.78 5.51 -22.70
C GLN A 299 6.99 4.01 -22.87
N ARG A 300 8.19 3.57 -23.27
CA ARG A 300 8.50 2.14 -23.43
C ARG A 300 8.43 1.42 -22.08
N GLY A 301 9.06 1.98 -21.06
CA GLY A 301 9.03 1.44 -19.70
C GLY A 301 7.60 1.40 -19.12
N ALA A 302 6.78 2.41 -19.44
CA ALA A 302 5.36 2.44 -19.03
C ALA A 302 4.54 1.33 -19.70
N GLU A 303 4.78 1.05 -20.99
CA GLU A 303 4.14 -0.04 -21.72
C GLU A 303 4.56 -1.42 -21.18
N GLU A 304 5.83 -1.58 -20.85
CA GLU A 304 6.32 -2.81 -20.20
C GLU A 304 5.71 -2.98 -18.81
N ALA A 305 5.61 -1.87 -18.05
CA ALA A 305 4.96 -1.87 -16.74
C ALA A 305 3.47 -2.22 -16.82
N TYR A 306 2.76 -1.71 -17.84
CA TYR A 306 1.35 -2.05 -18.08
C TYR A 306 1.17 -3.54 -18.38
N ARG A 307 1.99 -4.10 -19.28
CA ARG A 307 1.94 -5.56 -19.59
C ARG A 307 2.23 -6.38 -18.34
N GLY A 308 3.29 -5.98 -17.59
CA GLY A 308 3.62 -6.64 -16.33
C GLY A 308 2.50 -6.53 -15.29
N ALA A 309 1.78 -5.41 -15.21
CA ALA A 309 0.62 -5.27 -14.33
C ALA A 309 -0.49 -6.27 -14.72
N LEU A 310 -0.81 -6.42 -15.99
CA LEU A 310 -1.82 -7.38 -16.46
C LEU A 310 -1.47 -8.84 -16.14
N GLU A 311 -0.17 -9.19 -16.16
CA GLU A 311 0.31 -10.53 -15.80
C GLU A 311 0.28 -10.79 -14.30
N MET A 312 0.53 -9.74 -13.49
CA MET A 312 0.66 -9.85 -12.03
C MET A 312 -0.66 -9.80 -11.30
N LEU A 313 -1.59 -8.96 -11.75
CA LEU A 313 -2.79 -8.65 -11.01
C LEU A 313 -3.84 -9.76 -11.14
N ASP A 314 -4.60 -9.94 -10.08
CA ASP A 314 -5.74 -10.86 -10.03
C ASP A 314 -7.04 -10.07 -10.18
N ARG A 315 -7.94 -10.51 -11.09
CA ARG A 315 -9.23 -9.84 -11.36
C ARG A 315 -10.15 -9.83 -10.14
N LYS A 316 -10.18 -10.94 -9.41
CA LYS A 316 -10.88 -11.09 -8.13
C LYS A 316 -9.82 -11.19 -7.05
N PRO A 317 -9.58 -10.13 -6.25
CA PRO A 317 -8.41 -10.02 -5.41
C PRO A 317 -8.57 -10.77 -4.07
N TYR A 318 -8.86 -12.07 -4.11
CA TYR A 318 -8.88 -12.91 -2.93
C TYR A 318 -7.46 -13.28 -2.49
N PRO A 319 -7.16 -13.26 -1.18
CA PRO A 319 -5.88 -13.73 -0.67
C PRO A 319 -5.66 -15.23 -0.93
N SER A 320 -4.46 -15.61 -1.37
CA SER A 320 -4.07 -17.01 -1.49
C SER A 320 -3.74 -17.58 -0.11
N VAL A 321 -4.56 -18.51 0.37
CA VAL A 321 -4.30 -19.24 1.63
C VAL A 321 -3.00 -20.04 1.50
N GLU A 322 -2.77 -20.73 0.37
CA GLU A 322 -1.53 -21.44 0.10
C GLU A 322 -0.31 -20.51 0.10
N GLY A 323 -0.45 -19.31 -0.51
CA GLY A 323 0.59 -18.29 -0.48
C GLY A 323 0.94 -17.84 0.94
N LEU A 324 -0.06 -17.71 1.82
CA LEU A 324 0.18 -17.40 3.24
C LEU A 324 0.81 -18.58 4.00
N HIS A 325 0.48 -19.82 3.67
CA HIS A 325 1.17 -20.99 4.23
C HIS A 325 2.65 -21.00 3.84
N ASN A 326 3.01 -20.67 2.60
CA ASN A 326 4.40 -20.53 2.17
C ASN A 326 5.11 -19.43 2.96
N VAL A 327 4.47 -18.27 3.11
CA VAL A 327 4.98 -17.16 3.95
C VAL A 327 5.20 -17.61 5.38
N ARG A 328 4.20 -18.27 6.00
CA ARG A 328 4.29 -18.80 7.38
C ARG A 328 5.47 -19.76 7.54
N ARG A 329 5.61 -20.72 6.63
CA ARG A 329 6.66 -21.74 6.64
C ARG A 329 8.06 -21.13 6.62
N LEU A 330 8.28 -20.14 5.73
CA LEU A 330 9.60 -19.50 5.62
C LEU A 330 9.89 -18.56 6.80
N LEU A 331 8.91 -17.80 7.26
CA LEU A 331 9.06 -16.93 8.41
C LEU A 331 9.31 -17.72 9.70
N ALA A 332 8.70 -18.90 9.86
CA ALA A 332 8.86 -19.74 11.04
C ALA A 332 10.32 -20.17 11.26
N ARG A 333 11.17 -20.19 10.22
CA ARG A 333 12.61 -20.49 10.33
C ARG A 333 13.36 -19.43 11.15
N SER A 334 12.92 -18.18 11.11
CA SER A 334 13.53 -17.05 11.85
C SER A 334 12.69 -16.55 13.01
N ASN A 335 11.39 -16.81 13.00
CA ASN A 335 10.45 -16.44 14.05
C ASN A 335 9.47 -17.59 14.36
N PRO A 336 9.77 -18.47 15.33
CA PRO A 336 8.91 -19.62 15.66
C PRO A 336 7.47 -19.26 16.03
N ARG A 337 7.20 -18.04 16.54
CA ARG A 337 5.84 -17.58 16.87
C ARG A 337 4.92 -17.57 15.66
N VAL A 338 5.47 -17.40 14.45
CA VAL A 338 4.67 -17.41 13.21
C VAL A 338 4.04 -18.78 12.96
N SER A 339 4.64 -19.88 13.40
CA SER A 339 4.10 -21.23 13.20
C SER A 339 2.76 -21.47 13.90
N THR A 340 2.47 -20.72 14.97
CA THR A 340 1.21 -20.86 15.73
C THR A 340 0.02 -20.11 15.11
N ILE A 341 0.26 -19.25 14.09
CA ILE A 341 -0.79 -18.46 13.45
C ILE A 341 -1.67 -19.36 12.59
N GLN A 342 -2.97 -19.33 12.81
CA GLN A 342 -3.92 -19.84 11.84
C GLN A 342 -4.03 -18.82 10.69
N VAL A 343 -3.70 -19.25 9.49
CA VAL A 343 -3.61 -18.37 8.31
C VAL A 343 -4.96 -17.73 8.01
N GLU A 344 -6.04 -18.48 8.20
CA GLU A 344 -7.41 -18.07 8.01
C GLU A 344 -7.82 -16.92 8.94
N ASP A 345 -7.26 -16.87 10.15
CA ASP A 345 -7.51 -15.81 11.12
C ASP A 345 -6.90 -14.46 10.71
N VAL A 346 -5.96 -14.46 9.79
CA VAL A 346 -5.33 -13.24 9.26
C VAL A 346 -6.17 -12.63 8.14
N ILE A 347 -7.09 -13.39 7.55
CA ILE A 347 -7.90 -13.00 6.41
C ILE A 347 -9.27 -12.51 6.88
N ASP A 348 -9.76 -11.39 6.33
CA ASP A 348 -11.16 -10.97 6.45
C ASP A 348 -11.69 -10.48 5.09
N THR A 349 -12.21 -11.38 4.33
CA THR A 349 -12.78 -11.09 3.00
C THR A 349 -14.30 -11.02 2.99
N ARG A 350 -14.96 -10.90 4.14
CA ARG A 350 -16.44 -10.85 4.22
C ARG A 350 -17.04 -9.74 3.33
N ILE A 351 -16.45 -8.54 3.35
CA ILE A 351 -16.93 -7.41 2.54
C ILE A 351 -16.60 -7.64 1.06
N LEU A 352 -15.41 -8.13 0.73
CA LEU A 352 -15.05 -8.49 -0.64
C LEU A 352 -15.98 -9.57 -1.20
N ARG A 353 -16.27 -10.59 -0.42
CA ARG A 353 -17.19 -11.67 -0.78
C ARG A 353 -18.61 -11.16 -1.04
N LYS A 354 -19.14 -10.30 -0.16
CA LYS A 354 -20.41 -9.63 -0.34
C LYS A 354 -20.48 -8.87 -1.68
N LEU A 355 -19.41 -8.15 -2.04
CA LEU A 355 -19.32 -7.44 -3.33
C LEU A 355 -19.27 -8.41 -4.51
N ASP A 356 -18.58 -9.53 -4.40
CA ASP A 356 -18.50 -10.55 -5.43
C ASP A 356 -19.86 -11.26 -5.62
N GLU A 357 -20.47 -11.75 -4.55
CA GLU A 357 -21.76 -12.44 -4.54
C GLU A 357 -22.91 -11.55 -5.02
N SER A 358 -22.82 -10.22 -4.83
CA SER A 358 -23.79 -9.27 -5.39
C SER A 358 -23.66 -9.07 -6.91
N GLY A 359 -22.66 -9.69 -7.56
CA GLY A 359 -22.35 -9.48 -8.98
C GLY A 359 -21.60 -8.17 -9.28
N PHE A 360 -21.27 -7.37 -8.25
CA PHE A 360 -20.59 -6.08 -8.44
C PHE A 360 -19.27 -6.22 -9.21
N ILE A 361 -18.44 -7.21 -8.85
CA ILE A 361 -17.13 -7.41 -9.50
C ILE A 361 -17.32 -7.79 -10.96
N ASP A 362 -18.17 -8.78 -11.26
CA ASP A 362 -18.41 -9.26 -12.61
C ASP A 362 -19.04 -8.18 -13.52
N ALA A 363 -19.93 -7.34 -12.95
CA ALA A 363 -20.52 -6.21 -13.66
C ALA A 363 -19.47 -5.17 -14.09
N LEU A 364 -18.43 -4.90 -13.27
CA LEU A 364 -17.34 -4.00 -13.64
C LEU A 364 -16.57 -4.49 -14.86
N TYR A 365 -16.30 -5.79 -14.96
CA TYR A 365 -15.60 -6.37 -16.11
C TYR A 365 -16.49 -6.49 -17.34
N SER A 366 -17.79 -6.75 -17.19
CA SER A 366 -18.75 -6.82 -18.30
C SER A 366 -19.00 -5.44 -18.90
N ALA A 367 -19.20 -4.41 -18.08
CA ALA A 367 -19.35 -3.03 -18.53
C ALA A 367 -18.11 -2.49 -19.23
N ALA A 368 -16.94 -2.98 -18.83
CA ALA A 368 -15.65 -2.58 -19.40
C ALA A 368 -15.31 -3.31 -20.72
N GLY A 369 -16.14 -4.25 -21.22
CA GLY A 369 -15.84 -5.01 -22.44
C GLY A 369 -14.62 -5.95 -22.30
N ALA A 370 -14.18 -6.22 -21.10
CA ALA A 370 -13.04 -7.08 -20.81
C ALA A 370 -13.52 -8.53 -20.63
N ARG A 371 -13.73 -9.22 -21.75
CA ARG A 371 -13.94 -10.68 -21.79
C ARG A 371 -12.62 -11.43 -21.71
#